data_b91c16dbce2dac986496c4c36ffc70a7
#
_entry.id   b91c16dbce2dac986496c4c36ffc70a7
#
_cell.length_a   1.000
_cell.length_b   1.000
_cell.length_c   1.000
_cell.angle_alpha   90.00
_cell.angle_beta   90.00
_cell.angle_gamma   90.00
#
_symmetry.space_group_name_H-M   'P 1'
#
loop_
_entity.id
_entity.type
_entity.pdbx_description
1 polymer ?
#
loop_
_entity_poly.entity_id
_entity_poly.type
_entity_poly.pdbx_seq_one_letter_code
_entity_poly.pdbx_strand_id
1 'polypeptide(L)'
;MFCDGCGAAVQAGQAFCSKCGKQIIGPVAVARMVPNRVQQHVHLLAILWFALSALSALGGLLLVVVGSTLFPHLHEMRGVPPDVPVGFLSVLCSTLGILVLAKAAFGFIVGRGLLQYEAWARTGALVLAFISLINLPFGTAIGVYTMWVLLPSQSQ
;
A
#
# COMPACT_ATOMS: atom_id res chain seq x y z
N MET A 1 -31.00 -27.64 11.58
CA MET A 1 -30.30 -27.68 12.87
C MET A 1 -31.32 -27.70 14.00
N PHE A 2 -30.98 -28.32 15.15
CA PHE A 2 -31.83 -28.31 16.33
C PHE A 2 -31.19 -27.53 17.45
N CYS A 3 -32.00 -26.82 18.23
CA CYS A 3 -31.52 -26.08 19.38
C CYS A 3 -31.12 -27.03 20.51
N ASP A 4 -29.88 -26.93 21.00
CA ASP A 4 -29.38 -27.77 22.11
C ASP A 4 -29.96 -27.41 23.48
N GLY A 5 -30.80 -26.37 23.59
CA GLY A 5 -31.52 -26.01 24.81
C GLY A 5 -32.96 -26.48 24.87
N CYS A 6 -33.68 -26.53 23.75
CA CYS A 6 -35.11 -26.89 23.75
C CYS A 6 -35.52 -27.87 22.64
N GLY A 7 -34.58 -28.37 21.82
CA GLY A 7 -34.84 -29.32 20.73
C GLY A 7 -35.68 -28.78 19.57
N ALA A 8 -35.99 -27.48 19.52
CA ALA A 8 -36.75 -26.88 18.44
C ALA A 8 -35.90 -26.82 17.15
N ALA A 9 -36.55 -27.04 16.00
CA ALA A 9 -35.92 -26.88 14.69
C ALA A 9 -35.59 -25.39 14.45
N VAL A 10 -34.35 -25.12 14.09
CA VAL A 10 -33.82 -23.77 13.85
C VAL A 10 -33.31 -23.67 12.43
N GLN A 11 -33.60 -22.57 11.76
CA GLN A 11 -33.13 -22.32 10.39
C GLN A 11 -31.64 -21.93 10.39
N ALA A 12 -30.92 -22.29 9.37
CA ALA A 12 -29.55 -21.90 9.20
C ALA A 12 -29.43 -20.37 9.10
N GLY A 13 -28.62 -19.78 9.99
CA GLY A 13 -28.40 -18.31 10.03
C GLY A 13 -29.16 -17.55 11.14
N GLN A 14 -30.03 -18.21 11.92
CA GLN A 14 -30.63 -17.59 13.10
C GLN A 14 -29.63 -17.49 14.25
N ALA A 15 -29.47 -16.29 14.79
CA ALA A 15 -28.57 -16.05 15.93
C ALA A 15 -29.19 -16.47 17.29
N PHE A 16 -30.52 -16.52 17.38
CA PHE A 16 -31.24 -16.83 18.61
C PHE A 16 -32.40 -17.82 18.31
N CYS A 17 -32.63 -18.75 19.22
CA CYS A 17 -33.75 -19.63 19.12
C CYS A 17 -35.08 -18.89 19.39
N SER A 18 -36.02 -18.97 18.45
CA SER A 18 -37.34 -18.30 18.59
C SER A 18 -38.22 -18.88 19.73
N LYS A 19 -37.90 -20.08 20.20
CA LYS A 19 -38.70 -20.76 21.22
C LYS A 19 -38.15 -20.60 22.65
N CYS A 20 -36.84 -20.55 22.86
CA CYS A 20 -36.22 -20.46 24.18
C CYS A 20 -35.29 -19.24 24.37
N GLY A 21 -35.09 -18.42 23.35
CA GLY A 21 -34.24 -17.23 23.39
C GLY A 21 -32.72 -17.54 23.49
N LYS A 22 -32.32 -18.80 23.54
CA LYS A 22 -30.92 -19.19 23.67
C LYS A 22 -30.16 -18.80 22.41
N GLN A 23 -29.00 -18.22 22.60
CA GLN A 23 -28.08 -17.87 21.50
C GLN A 23 -27.55 -19.16 20.87
N ILE A 24 -27.69 -19.26 19.55
CA ILE A 24 -27.27 -20.44 18.80
C ILE A 24 -25.86 -20.11 18.25
N ILE A 25 -24.86 -20.70 18.89
CA ILE A 25 -23.47 -20.62 18.42
C ILE A 25 -23.32 -21.66 17.29
N GLY A 26 -23.81 -21.27 16.11
CA GLY A 26 -23.65 -22.10 14.91
C GLY A 26 -22.27 -21.84 14.24
N PRO A 27 -21.89 -22.69 13.28
CA PRO A 27 -20.61 -22.55 12.55
C PRO A 27 -20.44 -21.19 11.85
N VAL A 28 -21.52 -20.45 11.66
CA VAL A 28 -21.51 -19.08 11.09
C VAL A 28 -20.87 -18.05 12.02
N ALA A 29 -20.99 -18.23 13.36
CA ALA A 29 -20.35 -17.32 14.33
C ALA A 29 -18.83 -17.54 14.39
N VAL A 30 -18.39 -18.78 14.21
CA VAL A 30 -16.96 -19.12 14.16
C VAL A 30 -16.32 -18.65 12.84
N ALA A 31 -17.07 -18.67 11.73
CA ALA A 31 -16.57 -18.17 10.45
C ALA A 31 -16.32 -16.64 10.46
N ARG A 32 -16.96 -15.88 11.35
CA ARG A 32 -16.69 -14.44 11.54
C ARG A 32 -15.41 -14.16 12.35
N MET A 33 -14.91 -15.12 13.10
CA MET A 33 -13.68 -14.95 13.91
C MET A 33 -12.42 -15.45 13.23
N VAL A 34 -12.52 -16.12 12.09
CA VAL A 34 -11.34 -16.45 11.28
C VAL A 34 -10.93 -15.15 10.56
N PRO A 35 -9.78 -14.56 10.90
CA PRO A 35 -9.30 -13.39 10.17
C PRO A 35 -9.21 -13.77 8.70
N ASN A 36 -10.02 -13.12 7.87
CA ASN A 36 -10.03 -13.37 6.43
C ASN A 36 -8.58 -13.29 5.94
N ARG A 37 -8.13 -14.29 5.20
CA ARG A 37 -6.80 -14.29 4.55
C ARG A 37 -6.53 -12.95 3.86
N VAL A 38 -7.55 -12.35 3.27
CA VAL A 38 -7.52 -11.03 2.65
C VAL A 38 -7.08 -9.94 3.64
N GLN A 39 -7.57 -9.95 4.89
CA GLN A 39 -7.19 -8.93 5.88
C GLN A 39 -5.72 -9.02 6.29
N GLN A 40 -5.16 -10.22 6.42
CA GLN A 40 -3.74 -10.40 6.71
C GLN A 40 -2.86 -9.92 5.57
N HIS A 41 -3.24 -10.22 4.32
CA HIS A 41 -2.49 -9.78 3.15
C HIS A 41 -2.57 -8.26 2.95
N VAL A 42 -3.71 -7.62 3.23
CA VAL A 42 -3.85 -6.16 3.17
C VAL A 42 -2.96 -5.46 4.18
N HIS A 43 -2.84 -6.00 5.39
CA HIS A 43 -1.95 -5.45 6.42
C HIS A 43 -0.47 -5.54 6.02
N LEU A 44 -0.04 -6.70 5.52
CA LEU A 44 1.32 -6.87 4.99
C LEU A 44 1.59 -5.93 3.80
N LEU A 45 0.60 -5.79 2.92
CA LEU A 45 0.70 -4.87 1.78
C LEU A 45 0.88 -3.42 2.23
N ALA A 46 0.13 -2.99 3.24
CA ALA A 46 0.25 -1.64 3.80
C ALA A 46 1.65 -1.40 4.39
N ILE A 47 2.21 -2.35 5.14
CA ILE A 47 3.57 -2.27 5.69
C ILE A 47 4.61 -2.18 4.56
N LEU A 48 4.47 -2.99 3.51
CA LEU A 48 5.33 -2.95 2.34
C LEU A 48 5.29 -1.59 1.64
N TRP A 49 4.09 -1.00 1.49
CA TRP A 49 3.93 0.34 0.92
C TRP A 49 4.58 1.42 1.80
N PHE A 50 4.47 1.32 3.13
CA PHE A 50 5.16 2.23 4.03
C PHE A 50 6.68 2.13 3.90
N ALA A 51 7.22 0.91 3.89
CA ALA A 51 8.66 0.69 3.74
C ALA A 51 9.18 1.24 2.39
N LEU A 52 8.47 0.96 1.30
CA LEU A 52 8.82 1.47 -0.03
C LEU A 52 8.74 2.99 -0.10
N SER A 53 7.71 3.59 0.50
CA SER A 53 7.55 5.05 0.55
C SER A 53 8.65 5.71 1.38
N ALA A 54 9.05 5.12 2.51
CA ALA A 54 10.14 5.62 3.33
C ALA A 54 11.48 5.56 2.57
N LEU A 55 11.75 4.45 1.89
CA LEU A 55 12.96 4.30 1.07
C LEU A 55 12.97 5.30 -0.10
N SER A 56 11.83 5.48 -0.75
CA SER A 56 11.66 6.46 -1.83
C SER A 56 11.83 7.90 -1.33
N ALA A 57 11.35 8.21 -0.12
CA ALA A 57 11.50 9.53 0.49
C ALA A 57 12.99 9.83 0.77
N LEU A 58 13.73 8.86 1.31
CA LEU A 58 15.18 9.01 1.53
C LEU A 58 15.92 9.22 0.21
N GLY A 59 15.62 8.43 -0.82
CA GLY A 59 16.21 8.58 -2.15
C GLY A 59 15.88 9.93 -2.80
N GLY A 60 14.62 10.37 -2.70
CA GLY A 60 14.18 11.66 -3.20
C GLY A 60 14.84 12.84 -2.48
N LEU A 61 14.96 12.76 -1.14
CA LEU A 61 15.68 13.76 -0.35
C LEU A 61 17.15 13.84 -0.75
N LEU A 62 17.81 12.70 -0.90
CA LEU A 62 19.21 12.63 -1.33
C LEU A 62 19.39 13.27 -2.72
N LEU A 63 18.48 12.99 -3.66
CA LEU A 63 18.51 13.60 -4.99
C LEU A 63 18.35 15.13 -4.93
N VAL A 64 17.46 15.65 -4.08
CA VAL A 64 17.27 17.08 -3.90
C VAL A 64 18.52 17.72 -3.29
N VAL A 65 19.07 17.11 -2.25
CA VAL A 65 20.29 17.61 -1.59
C VAL A 65 21.48 17.60 -2.56
N VAL A 66 21.70 16.51 -3.27
CA VAL A 66 22.78 16.41 -4.26
C VAL A 66 22.57 17.44 -5.39
N GLY A 67 21.34 17.55 -5.89
CA GLY A 67 21.01 18.51 -6.95
C GLY A 67 21.22 19.96 -6.53
N SER A 68 20.85 20.32 -5.30
CA SER A 68 20.88 21.70 -4.82
C SER A 68 22.21 22.13 -4.20
N THR A 69 23.01 21.20 -3.67
CA THR A 69 24.26 21.53 -2.97
C THR A 69 25.49 21.09 -3.74
N LEU A 70 25.54 19.83 -4.17
CA LEU A 70 26.75 19.26 -4.77
C LEU A 70 27.04 19.85 -6.15
N PHE A 71 26.04 19.96 -7.02
CA PHE A 71 26.25 20.45 -8.37
C PHE A 71 26.66 21.92 -8.43
N PRO A 72 26.09 22.86 -7.66
CA PRO A 72 26.57 24.23 -7.60
C PRO A 72 28.03 24.33 -7.11
N HIS A 73 28.42 23.55 -6.09
CA HIS A 73 29.78 23.53 -5.56
C HIS A 73 30.80 22.94 -6.55
N LEU A 74 30.40 21.96 -7.35
CA LEU A 74 31.26 21.42 -8.41
C LEU A 74 31.59 22.48 -9.47
N HIS A 75 30.70 23.43 -9.71
CA HIS A 75 30.94 24.50 -10.65
C HIS A 75 32.03 25.49 -10.16
N GLU A 76 32.20 25.61 -8.85
CA GLU A 76 33.23 26.43 -8.25
C GLU A 76 34.62 25.76 -8.22
N MET A 77 34.63 24.40 -8.32
CA MET A 77 35.88 23.64 -8.35
C MET A 77 36.56 23.76 -9.72
N ARG A 78 37.79 24.24 -9.74
CA ARG A 78 38.65 24.31 -10.94
C ARG A 78 38.89 22.88 -11.46
N GLY A 79 38.24 22.49 -12.54
CA GLY A 79 38.49 21.19 -13.18
C GLY A 79 37.30 20.56 -13.88
N VAL A 80 36.10 21.14 -13.78
CA VAL A 80 34.96 20.65 -14.56
C VAL A 80 35.08 21.19 -16.00
N PRO A 81 35.04 20.33 -17.04
CA PRO A 81 35.05 20.76 -18.43
C PRO A 81 33.89 21.73 -18.71
N PRO A 82 34.12 22.82 -19.47
CA PRO A 82 33.09 23.81 -19.75
C PRO A 82 31.89 23.24 -20.53
N ASP A 83 32.03 22.05 -21.13
CA ASP A 83 31.00 21.41 -21.93
C ASP A 83 29.94 20.66 -21.10
N VAL A 84 30.14 20.53 -19.78
CA VAL A 84 29.15 19.82 -18.91
C VAL A 84 28.08 20.82 -18.46
N PRO A 85 26.80 20.61 -18.84
CA PRO A 85 25.71 21.50 -18.45
C PRO A 85 25.30 21.27 -16.97
N VAL A 86 26.19 21.62 -16.04
CA VAL A 86 26.01 21.39 -14.59
C VAL A 86 24.72 22.02 -14.07
N GLY A 87 24.36 23.20 -14.58
CA GLY A 87 23.12 23.88 -14.22
C GLY A 87 21.89 23.10 -14.65
N PHE A 88 21.88 22.53 -15.84
CA PHE A 88 20.79 21.66 -16.30
C PHE A 88 20.68 20.39 -15.46
N LEU A 89 21.82 19.78 -15.13
CA LEU A 89 21.88 18.57 -14.32
C LEU A 89 21.36 18.81 -12.88
N SER A 90 21.71 19.95 -12.29
CA SER A 90 21.22 20.40 -10.99
C SER A 90 19.70 20.53 -10.96
N VAL A 91 19.13 21.24 -11.94
CA VAL A 91 17.67 21.40 -12.07
C VAL A 91 16.98 20.07 -12.31
N LEU A 92 17.55 19.22 -13.17
CA LEU A 92 17.00 17.90 -13.47
C LEU A 92 16.97 17.02 -12.22
N CYS A 93 18.06 16.92 -11.47
CA CYS A 93 18.13 16.13 -10.25
C CYS A 93 17.18 16.66 -9.17
N SER A 94 17.07 17.97 -9.00
CA SER A 94 16.18 18.57 -8.02
C SER A 94 14.70 18.32 -8.37
N THR A 95 14.33 18.50 -9.63
CA THR A 95 12.95 18.26 -10.08
C THR A 95 12.56 16.79 -9.97
N LEU A 96 13.44 15.86 -10.35
CA LEU A 96 13.23 14.43 -10.17
C LEU A 96 13.11 14.08 -8.69
N GLY A 97 13.95 14.63 -7.83
CA GLY A 97 13.90 14.43 -6.39
C GLY A 97 12.58 14.89 -5.79
N ILE A 98 12.06 16.05 -6.20
CA ILE A 98 10.75 16.55 -5.76
C ILE A 98 9.62 15.65 -6.22
N LEU A 99 9.65 15.15 -7.46
CA LEU A 99 8.65 14.20 -7.97
C LEU A 99 8.65 12.89 -7.19
N VAL A 100 9.84 12.37 -6.85
CA VAL A 100 9.98 11.16 -6.03
C VAL A 100 9.44 11.39 -4.61
N LEU A 101 9.69 12.56 -4.02
CA LEU A 101 9.13 12.94 -2.71
C LEU A 101 7.61 13.05 -2.74
N ALA A 102 7.04 13.67 -3.78
CA ALA A 102 5.59 13.75 -3.95
C ALA A 102 4.96 12.36 -4.07
N LYS A 103 5.56 11.46 -4.87
CA LYS A 103 5.14 10.06 -4.95
C LYS A 103 5.24 9.36 -3.61
N ALA A 104 6.31 9.57 -2.84
CA ALA A 104 6.49 8.97 -1.52
C ALA A 104 5.42 9.46 -0.54
N ALA A 105 5.12 10.75 -0.50
CA ALA A 105 4.04 11.32 0.32
C ALA A 105 2.68 10.69 -0.02
N PHE A 106 2.37 10.57 -1.32
CA PHE A 106 1.13 9.92 -1.76
C PHE A 106 1.09 8.44 -1.35
N GLY A 107 2.22 7.74 -1.42
CA GLY A 107 2.36 6.35 -0.95
C GLY A 107 2.08 6.20 0.56
N PHE A 108 2.52 7.15 1.39
CA PHE A 108 2.19 7.18 2.82
C PHE A 108 0.68 7.36 3.06
N ILE A 109 0.03 8.28 2.33
CA ILE A 109 -1.40 8.54 2.45
C ILE A 109 -2.20 7.28 2.07
N VAL A 110 -1.87 6.65 0.95
CA VAL A 110 -2.52 5.42 0.49
C VAL A 110 -2.25 4.26 1.45
N GLY A 111 -1.01 4.09 1.92
CA GLY A 111 -0.67 3.07 2.92
C GLY A 111 -1.49 3.21 4.20
N ARG A 112 -1.68 4.44 4.67
CA ARG A 112 -2.55 4.73 5.83
C ARG A 112 -4.03 4.43 5.53
N GLY A 113 -4.52 4.80 4.36
CA GLY A 113 -5.88 4.49 3.93
C GLY A 113 -6.15 2.99 3.82
N LEU A 114 -5.15 2.21 3.37
CA LEU A 114 -5.23 0.75 3.35
C LEU A 114 -5.38 0.16 4.76
N LEU A 115 -4.66 0.69 5.75
CA LEU A 115 -4.79 0.26 7.16
C LEU A 115 -6.17 0.61 7.74
N GLN A 116 -6.80 1.67 7.28
CA GLN A 116 -8.14 2.09 7.67
C GLN A 116 -9.26 1.41 6.86
N TYR A 117 -8.90 0.52 5.93
CA TYR A 117 -9.83 -0.17 5.03
C TYR A 117 -10.73 0.77 4.20
N GLU A 118 -10.24 1.97 3.91
CA GLU A 118 -10.96 2.97 3.11
C GLU A 118 -11.09 2.52 1.65
N ALA A 119 -12.28 2.70 1.07
CA ALA A 119 -12.56 2.26 -0.30
C ALA A 119 -11.68 2.95 -1.35
N TRP A 120 -11.40 4.25 -1.17
CA TRP A 120 -10.55 5.03 -2.07
C TRP A 120 -9.07 4.58 -2.05
N ALA A 121 -8.61 4.04 -0.91
CA ALA A 121 -7.22 3.59 -0.77
C ALA A 121 -6.90 2.40 -1.68
N ARG A 122 -7.87 1.55 -1.97
CA ARG A 122 -7.72 0.43 -2.92
C ARG A 122 -7.46 0.95 -4.33
N THR A 123 -8.23 1.93 -4.77
CA THR A 123 -8.04 2.57 -6.08
C THR A 123 -6.71 3.33 -6.13
N GLY A 124 -6.37 4.07 -5.08
CA GLY A 124 -5.08 4.75 -4.94
C GLY A 124 -3.89 3.80 -4.99
N ALA A 125 -3.98 2.64 -4.32
CA ALA A 125 -2.94 1.62 -4.34
C ALA A 125 -2.75 1.01 -5.74
N LEU A 126 -3.83 0.80 -6.50
CA LEU A 126 -3.75 0.32 -7.88
C LEU A 126 -3.06 1.34 -8.79
N VAL A 127 -3.40 2.61 -8.68
CA VAL A 127 -2.75 3.69 -9.45
C VAL A 127 -1.26 3.77 -9.12
N LEU A 128 -0.91 3.75 -7.83
CA LEU A 128 0.49 3.74 -7.41
C LEU A 128 1.24 2.48 -7.84
N ALA A 129 0.58 1.32 -7.79
CA ALA A 129 1.15 0.07 -8.27
C ALA A 129 1.50 0.17 -9.76
N PHE A 130 0.62 0.76 -10.57
CA PHE A 130 0.86 0.99 -11.99
C PHE A 130 2.05 1.92 -12.23
N ILE A 131 2.13 3.03 -11.51
CA ILE A 131 3.27 3.97 -11.58
C ILE A 131 4.57 3.29 -11.11
N SER A 132 4.50 2.43 -10.09
CA SER A 132 5.68 1.76 -9.55
C SER A 132 6.21 0.64 -10.43
N LEU A 133 5.43 0.13 -11.41
CA LEU A 133 5.90 -0.83 -12.42
C LEU A 133 7.09 -0.30 -13.24
N ILE A 134 7.20 1.02 -13.38
CA ILE A 134 8.32 1.68 -14.09
C ILE A 134 9.62 1.59 -13.28
N ASN A 135 9.54 1.42 -11.96
CA ASN A 135 10.69 1.32 -11.06
C ASN A 135 11.18 -0.13 -10.90
N LEU A 136 11.95 -0.61 -11.83
CA LEU A 136 12.61 -1.93 -11.80
C LEU A 136 13.78 -1.93 -10.77
N PRO A 137 13.98 -3.02 -9.99
CA PRO A 137 13.19 -4.27 -9.90
C PRO A 137 12.16 -4.29 -8.76
N PHE A 138 12.32 -3.45 -7.73
CA PHE A 138 11.50 -3.51 -6.51
C PHE A 138 10.07 -3.00 -6.71
N GLY A 139 9.90 -1.97 -7.52
CA GLY A 139 8.60 -1.40 -7.82
C GLY A 139 7.71 -2.36 -8.61
N THR A 140 8.26 -3.11 -9.55
CA THR A 140 7.53 -4.12 -10.32
C THR A 140 7.06 -5.27 -9.45
N ALA A 141 7.90 -5.78 -8.55
CA ALA A 141 7.53 -6.88 -7.66
C ALA A 141 6.36 -6.49 -6.74
N ILE A 142 6.43 -5.30 -6.13
CA ILE A 142 5.36 -4.80 -5.25
C ILE A 142 4.12 -4.42 -6.05
N GLY A 143 4.28 -3.86 -7.24
CA GLY A 143 3.17 -3.53 -8.13
C GLY A 143 2.36 -4.77 -8.54
N VAL A 144 3.03 -5.82 -8.98
CA VAL A 144 2.40 -7.10 -9.33
C VAL A 144 1.74 -7.75 -8.11
N TYR A 145 2.42 -7.76 -6.96
CA TYR A 145 1.85 -8.28 -5.71
C TYR A 145 0.60 -7.49 -5.29
N THR A 146 0.63 -6.17 -5.40
CA THR A 146 -0.53 -5.31 -5.10
C THR A 146 -1.71 -5.62 -6.01
N MET A 147 -1.47 -5.79 -7.30
CA MET A 147 -2.51 -6.20 -8.25
C MET A 147 -3.07 -7.57 -7.90
N TRP A 148 -2.22 -8.54 -7.58
CA TRP A 148 -2.66 -9.89 -7.23
C TRP A 148 -3.51 -9.93 -5.94
N VAL A 149 -3.19 -9.09 -4.95
CA VAL A 149 -3.94 -9.02 -3.69
C VAL A 149 -5.24 -8.22 -3.83
N LEU A 150 -5.23 -7.14 -4.62
CA LEU A 150 -6.36 -6.21 -4.74
C LEU A 150 -7.33 -6.55 -5.88
N LEU A 151 -6.90 -7.33 -6.90
CA LEU A 151 -7.84 -7.91 -7.86
C LEU A 151 -8.45 -9.17 -7.24
N PRO A 152 -9.62 -9.08 -6.62
CA PRO A 152 -10.28 -10.28 -6.15
C PRO A 152 -10.66 -11.10 -7.37
N SER A 153 -10.34 -12.38 -7.35
CA SER A 153 -10.99 -13.36 -8.19
C SER A 153 -12.51 -13.26 -7.92
N GLN A 154 -13.22 -12.51 -8.75
CA GLN A 154 -14.68 -12.55 -8.79
C GLN A 154 -15.10 -13.89 -9.42
N SER A 155 -14.77 -14.97 -8.75
CA SER A 155 -15.25 -16.29 -9.11
C SER A 155 -15.33 -17.14 -7.85
N GLN A 156 -16.30 -16.80 -6.99
CA GLN A 156 -17.05 -17.75 -6.17
C GLN A 156 -18.31 -17.11 -5.64
#